data_909ff1504b22beadef1c166d7eefc365
#
_entry.id   909ff1504b22beadef1c166d7eefc365
#
_cell.length_a   1.000
_cell.length_b   1.000
_cell.length_c   1.000
_cell.angle_alpha   90.00
_cell.angle_beta   90.00
_cell.angle_gamma   90.00
#
_symmetry.space_group_name_H-M   'P 1'
#
loop_
_entity.id
_entity.type
_entity.pdbx_description
1 polymer ?
#
loop_
_entity_poly.entity_id
_entity_poly.type
_entity_poly.pdbx_seq_one_letter_code
_entity_poly.pdbx_strand_id
1 'polypeptide(L)'
;MVLPMTIFFDGISALDCYRVMSLSRASVGASKRYAREFAASSPDEASLKAARKSFPSLASPRLLVSEPSKRCRIRDVKCRVLGSPIPNGAFVSLGRDLYACSPSFAFVRSAVELDFAELVLLGYEITGSYRLDSNSEQGFFSSPPLVTHSALLSISSQGYLFGANKARNALRFVSSGSASPMETVLATLFSMPKAKGGYGLPLPQLNATIEVPKGDWRVAYGRQFRCDLLWSEANLCVEYDSDMFH
;
A
#
# COMPACT_ATOMS: atom_id res chain seq x y z
N MET A 1 37.00 -0.45 -10.20
CA MET A 1 35.97 0.15 -9.33
C MET A 1 34.70 -0.65 -9.60
N VAL A 2 34.29 -1.53 -8.67
CA VAL A 2 33.05 -2.30 -8.79
C VAL A 2 31.94 -1.29 -8.60
N LEU A 3 31.07 -1.13 -9.61
CA LEU A 3 29.86 -0.30 -9.48
C LEU A 3 29.02 -0.89 -8.34
N PRO A 4 28.48 -0.07 -7.43
CA PRO A 4 27.62 -0.57 -6.38
C PRO A 4 26.41 -1.28 -7.01
N MET A 5 26.14 -2.48 -6.52
CA MET A 5 25.06 -3.30 -7.05
C MET A 5 23.70 -2.74 -6.62
N THR A 6 22.87 -2.47 -7.58
CA THR A 6 21.55 -1.85 -7.40
C THR A 6 20.53 -2.86 -6.89
N ILE A 7 19.68 -2.48 -5.93
CA ILE A 7 18.58 -3.28 -5.41
C ILE A 7 17.24 -2.68 -5.79
N PHE A 8 16.31 -3.53 -6.20
CA PHE A 8 14.91 -3.19 -6.44
C PHE A 8 14.00 -3.98 -5.50
N PHE A 9 13.40 -3.32 -4.52
CA PHE A 9 12.43 -3.93 -3.62
C PHE A 9 11.12 -4.19 -4.34
N ASP A 10 10.54 -5.40 -4.16
CA ASP A 10 9.31 -5.87 -4.79
C ASP A 10 8.14 -5.94 -3.80
N GLY A 11 6.93 -5.70 -4.26
CA GLY A 11 5.69 -5.96 -3.55
C GLY A 11 5.67 -5.39 -2.13
N ILE A 12 5.40 -6.24 -1.14
CA ILE A 12 5.32 -5.84 0.27
C ILE A 12 6.63 -5.19 0.75
N SER A 13 7.80 -5.70 0.35
CA SER A 13 9.06 -5.08 0.79
C SER A 13 9.27 -3.67 0.26
N ALA A 14 8.72 -3.33 -0.92
CA ALA A 14 8.68 -1.96 -1.38
C ALA A 14 7.78 -1.09 -0.49
N LEU A 15 6.63 -1.62 -0.07
CA LEU A 15 5.70 -0.91 0.81
C LEU A 15 6.27 -0.74 2.23
N ASP A 16 6.99 -1.73 2.75
CA ASP A 16 7.70 -1.62 4.03
C ASP A 16 8.73 -0.48 4.01
N CYS A 17 9.43 -0.27 2.88
CA CYS A 17 10.29 0.91 2.73
C CYS A 17 9.49 2.22 2.85
N TYR A 18 8.29 2.29 2.27
CA TYR A 18 7.44 3.49 2.36
C TYR A 18 6.82 3.70 3.74
N ARG A 19 6.64 2.67 4.56
CA ARG A 19 6.18 2.79 5.95
C ARG A 19 7.17 3.56 6.82
N VAL A 20 8.47 3.37 6.57
CA VAL A 20 9.55 4.04 7.33
C VAL A 20 10.03 5.35 6.72
N MET A 21 9.73 5.62 5.44
CA MET A 21 10.22 6.81 4.73
C MET A 21 9.15 7.89 4.59
N SER A 22 9.56 9.15 4.79
CA SER A 22 8.76 10.27 4.29
C SER A 22 8.83 10.29 2.75
N LEU A 23 7.67 10.36 2.08
CA LEU A 23 7.58 10.47 0.61
C LEU A 23 8.35 11.66 0.02
N SER A 24 8.61 12.71 0.82
CA SER A 24 9.42 13.86 0.41
C SER A 24 10.87 13.50 0.05
N ARG A 25 11.36 12.33 0.50
CA ARG A 25 12.69 11.81 0.20
C ARG A 25 12.71 10.85 -0.99
N ALA A 26 11.56 10.40 -1.46
CA ALA A 26 11.45 9.50 -2.61
C ALA A 26 11.25 10.32 -3.88
N SER A 27 12.16 10.25 -4.84
CA SER A 27 12.00 10.88 -6.16
C SER A 27 11.34 9.89 -7.12
N VAL A 28 10.17 10.26 -7.65
CA VAL A 28 9.56 9.53 -8.77
C VAL A 28 10.32 9.90 -10.03
N GLY A 29 11.11 8.98 -10.57
CA GLY A 29 11.89 9.20 -11.78
C GLY A 29 11.19 8.72 -13.04
N ALA A 30 11.67 9.21 -14.18
CA ALA A 30 11.21 8.74 -15.48
C ALA A 30 11.59 7.26 -15.69
N SER A 31 10.63 6.42 -16.07
CA SER A 31 10.78 4.96 -16.16
C SER A 31 11.94 4.49 -17.06
N LYS A 32 12.32 5.26 -18.09
CA LYS A 32 13.44 4.93 -18.99
C LYS A 32 14.81 4.92 -18.30
N ARG A 33 15.04 5.77 -17.28
CA ARG A 33 16.29 5.80 -16.54
C ARG A 33 16.42 4.54 -15.70
N TYR A 34 15.41 4.23 -14.92
CA TYR A 34 15.45 3.08 -14.00
C TYR A 34 15.33 1.73 -14.70
N ALA A 35 14.84 1.67 -15.94
CA ALA A 35 14.80 0.44 -16.73
C ALA A 35 16.22 -0.08 -17.05
N ARG A 36 17.19 0.79 -17.33
CA ARG A 36 18.60 0.39 -17.55
C ARG A 36 19.23 -0.11 -16.26
N GLU A 37 19.04 0.60 -15.16
CA GLU A 37 19.54 0.23 -13.84
C GLU A 37 18.92 -1.10 -13.39
N PHE A 38 17.61 -1.29 -13.61
CA PHE A 38 16.94 -2.55 -13.34
C PHE A 38 17.47 -3.70 -14.19
N ALA A 39 17.68 -3.48 -15.49
CA ALA A 39 18.27 -4.48 -16.37
C ALA A 39 19.70 -4.86 -15.97
N ALA A 40 20.47 -3.94 -15.41
CA ALA A 40 21.83 -4.16 -14.91
C ALA A 40 21.91 -4.72 -13.48
N SER A 41 20.81 -4.64 -12.72
CA SER A 41 20.75 -5.01 -11.30
C SER A 41 21.06 -6.49 -11.08
N SER A 42 21.94 -6.79 -10.13
CA SER A 42 22.24 -8.14 -9.64
C SER A 42 22.55 -8.05 -8.14
N PRO A 43 21.55 -8.30 -7.27
CA PRO A 43 21.73 -8.15 -5.82
C PRO A 43 22.80 -9.09 -5.26
N ASP A 44 23.67 -8.55 -4.40
CA ASP A 44 24.70 -9.29 -3.67
C ASP A 44 24.64 -9.05 -2.16
N GLU A 45 25.49 -9.72 -1.39
CA GLU A 45 25.51 -9.60 0.07
C GLU A 45 25.89 -8.19 0.54
N ALA A 46 26.78 -7.50 -0.19
CA ALA A 46 27.21 -6.16 0.19
C ALA A 46 26.10 -5.13 0.02
N SER A 47 25.38 -5.18 -1.11
CA SER A 47 24.23 -4.32 -1.37
C SER A 47 23.05 -4.61 -0.42
N LEU A 48 22.83 -5.89 -0.08
CA LEU A 48 21.81 -6.27 0.90
C LEU A 48 22.15 -5.83 2.32
N LYS A 49 23.42 -5.90 2.72
CA LYS A 49 23.87 -5.38 4.02
C LYS A 49 23.65 -3.87 4.10
N ALA A 50 23.94 -3.13 3.03
CA ALA A 50 23.66 -1.70 2.95
C ALA A 50 22.14 -1.41 3.01
N ALA A 51 21.32 -2.21 2.31
CA ALA A 51 19.87 -2.09 2.32
C ALA A 51 19.27 -2.35 3.71
N ARG A 52 19.70 -3.40 4.40
CA ARG A 52 19.27 -3.73 5.78
C ARG A 52 19.67 -2.65 6.79
N LYS A 53 20.80 -1.97 6.57
CA LYS A 53 21.19 -0.82 7.41
C LYS A 53 20.23 0.37 7.22
N SER A 54 19.72 0.57 6.01
CA SER A 54 18.76 1.65 5.71
C SER A 54 17.34 1.30 6.12
N PHE A 55 16.99 0.02 6.09
CA PHE A 55 15.67 -0.53 6.40
C PHE A 55 15.79 -1.74 7.34
N PRO A 56 16.01 -1.54 8.66
CA PRO A 56 16.22 -2.63 9.61
C PRO A 56 15.02 -3.59 9.74
N SER A 57 13.81 -3.10 9.47
CA SER A 57 12.58 -3.88 9.50
C SER A 57 12.47 -4.95 8.40
N LEU A 58 13.30 -4.88 7.34
CA LEU A 58 13.30 -5.84 6.24
C LEU A 58 14.08 -7.12 6.58
N ALA A 59 13.50 -7.99 7.40
CA ALA A 59 14.11 -9.26 7.79
C ALA A 59 14.27 -10.20 6.58
N SER A 60 13.25 -10.32 5.75
CA SER A 60 13.19 -11.21 4.57
C SER A 60 12.80 -10.43 3.32
N PRO A 61 13.72 -9.62 2.74
CA PRO A 61 13.37 -8.73 1.65
C PRO A 61 12.99 -9.50 0.38
N ARG A 62 11.95 -9.02 -0.28
CA ARG A 62 11.56 -9.43 -1.63
C ARG A 62 12.18 -8.48 -2.64
N LEU A 63 12.95 -9.03 -3.56
CA LEU A 63 13.65 -8.27 -4.59
C LEU A 63 13.11 -8.59 -5.97
N LEU A 64 13.03 -7.58 -6.82
CA LEU A 64 12.69 -7.73 -8.22
C LEU A 64 13.96 -7.77 -9.05
N VAL A 65 14.04 -8.73 -9.97
CA VAL A 65 15.14 -8.89 -10.91
C VAL A 65 14.62 -9.03 -12.34
N SER A 66 15.43 -8.63 -13.30
CA SER A 66 15.04 -8.62 -14.72
C SER A 66 15.00 -10.03 -15.35
N GLU A 67 15.83 -10.95 -14.86
CA GLU A 67 15.97 -12.29 -15.43
C GLU A 67 16.38 -13.32 -14.36
N PRO A 68 16.15 -14.63 -14.62
CA PRO A 68 16.48 -15.69 -13.65
C PRO A 68 17.94 -15.77 -13.24
N SER A 69 18.88 -15.45 -14.15
CA SER A 69 20.33 -15.45 -13.92
C SER A 69 20.78 -14.43 -12.86
N LYS A 70 19.98 -13.39 -12.61
CA LYS A 70 20.24 -12.33 -11.63
C LYS A 70 19.64 -12.57 -10.24
N ARG A 71 19.02 -13.73 -10.03
CA ARG A 71 18.56 -14.11 -8.69
C ARG A 71 19.74 -14.36 -7.77
N CYS A 72 19.79 -13.66 -6.65
CA CYS A 72 20.75 -13.97 -5.60
C CYS A 72 20.33 -15.25 -4.84
N ARG A 73 21.32 -16.03 -4.37
CA ARG A 73 21.12 -17.22 -3.53
C ARG A 73 21.50 -16.90 -2.07
N ILE A 74 20.94 -15.82 -1.55
CA ILE A 74 21.20 -15.37 -0.19
C ILE A 74 20.06 -15.83 0.71
N ARG A 75 20.42 -16.34 1.88
CA ARG A 75 19.47 -16.80 2.88
C ARG A 75 18.48 -15.69 3.24
N ASP A 76 17.22 -16.03 3.38
CA ASP A 76 16.12 -15.13 3.75
C ASP A 76 15.82 -14.02 2.74
N VAL A 77 16.30 -14.14 1.49
CA VAL A 77 16.00 -13.22 0.39
C VAL A 77 15.19 -13.93 -0.67
N LYS A 78 14.06 -13.34 -1.07
CA LYS A 78 13.22 -13.85 -2.15
C LYS A 78 13.37 -12.99 -3.40
N CYS A 79 14.03 -13.53 -4.45
CA CYS A 79 14.13 -12.87 -5.75
C CYS A 79 13.00 -13.33 -6.68
N ARG A 80 12.29 -12.37 -7.27
CA ARG A 80 11.22 -12.58 -8.25
C ARG A 80 11.60 -11.95 -9.58
N VAL A 81 11.38 -12.67 -10.66
CA VAL A 81 11.64 -12.15 -12.00
C VAL A 81 10.44 -11.35 -12.47
N LEU A 82 10.71 -10.19 -13.09
CA LEU A 82 9.69 -9.45 -13.82
C LEU A 82 9.52 -10.06 -15.21
N GLY A 83 8.50 -10.90 -15.38
CA GLY A 83 8.20 -11.57 -16.65
C GLY A 83 7.32 -10.75 -17.62
N SER A 84 7.22 -9.44 -17.42
CA SER A 84 6.39 -8.53 -18.23
C SER A 84 7.16 -7.26 -18.57
N PRO A 85 6.71 -6.46 -19.56
CA PRO A 85 7.24 -5.12 -19.77
C PRO A 85 7.14 -4.28 -18.50
N ILE A 86 8.12 -3.37 -18.29
CA ILE A 86 8.14 -2.45 -17.16
C ILE A 86 7.05 -1.38 -17.38
N PRO A 87 6.07 -1.22 -16.49
CA PRO A 87 5.07 -0.16 -16.62
C PRO A 87 5.70 1.23 -16.41
N ASN A 88 5.06 2.24 -16.96
CA ASN A 88 5.48 3.63 -16.73
C ASN A 88 5.39 3.97 -15.23
N GLY A 89 6.42 4.63 -14.69
CA GLY A 89 6.47 4.97 -13.28
C GLY A 89 6.57 3.76 -12.34
N ALA A 90 7.12 2.64 -12.83
CA ALA A 90 7.23 1.39 -12.05
C ALA A 90 8.10 1.51 -10.81
N PHE A 91 9.13 2.35 -10.83
CA PHE A 91 10.14 2.41 -9.78
C PHE A 91 10.32 3.81 -9.20
N VAL A 92 10.67 3.84 -7.93
CA VAL A 92 11.02 5.03 -7.16
C VAL A 92 12.42 4.84 -6.60
N SER A 93 13.26 5.88 -6.67
CA SER A 93 14.57 5.86 -6.03
C SER A 93 14.44 6.12 -4.53
N LEU A 94 15.04 5.25 -3.73
CA LEU A 94 15.16 5.41 -2.27
C LEU A 94 16.53 6.02 -1.87
N GLY A 95 17.37 6.32 -2.86
CA GLY A 95 18.73 6.83 -2.69
C GLY A 95 19.79 5.73 -2.68
N ARG A 96 21.07 6.08 -2.95
CA ARG A 96 22.24 5.20 -2.87
C ARG A 96 22.03 3.81 -3.51
N ASP A 97 21.63 3.77 -4.78
CA ASP A 97 21.43 2.52 -5.54
C ASP A 97 20.32 1.59 -5.00
N LEU A 98 19.44 2.12 -4.15
CA LEU A 98 18.25 1.44 -3.66
C LEU A 98 17.01 1.99 -4.37
N TYR A 99 16.21 1.09 -4.88
CA TYR A 99 14.95 1.36 -5.58
C TYR A 99 13.84 0.49 -5.02
N ALA A 100 12.61 0.96 -5.17
CA ALA A 100 11.42 0.18 -4.85
C ALA A 100 10.43 0.23 -6.00
N CYS A 101 9.60 -0.80 -6.14
CA CYS A 101 8.39 -0.69 -6.93
C CYS A 101 7.59 0.52 -6.43
N SER A 102 7.10 1.37 -7.33
CA SER A 102 6.20 2.47 -6.94
C SER A 102 4.99 1.93 -6.16
N PRO A 103 4.33 2.72 -5.30
CA PRO A 103 3.24 2.22 -4.48
C PRO A 103 2.15 1.50 -5.29
N SER A 104 1.77 2.05 -6.45
CA SER A 104 0.79 1.42 -7.34
C SER A 104 1.29 0.10 -7.92
N PHE A 105 2.54 0.04 -8.36
CA PHE A 105 3.11 -1.19 -8.92
C PHE A 105 3.35 -2.23 -7.82
N ALA A 106 3.80 -1.82 -6.65
CA ALA A 106 3.97 -2.68 -5.47
C ALA A 106 2.65 -3.35 -5.06
N PHE A 107 1.53 -2.64 -5.13
CA PHE A 107 0.19 -3.20 -4.87
C PHE A 107 -0.13 -4.35 -5.83
N VAL A 108 0.04 -4.15 -7.15
CA VAL A 108 -0.18 -5.21 -8.16
C VAL A 108 0.76 -6.38 -7.93
N ARG A 109 2.03 -6.11 -7.61
CA ARG A 109 3.03 -7.16 -7.30
C ARG A 109 2.68 -7.95 -6.05
N SER A 110 2.13 -7.29 -5.03
CA SER A 110 1.68 -7.93 -3.77
C SER A 110 0.48 -8.85 -4.00
N ALA A 111 -0.37 -8.58 -4.99
CA ALA A 111 -1.53 -9.41 -5.32
C ALA A 111 -1.18 -10.87 -5.66
N VAL A 112 0.07 -11.15 -6.00
CA VAL A 112 0.55 -12.50 -6.31
C VAL A 112 0.71 -13.37 -5.05
N GLU A 113 1.01 -12.74 -3.90
CA GLU A 113 1.33 -13.43 -2.65
C GLU A 113 0.21 -13.34 -1.61
N LEU A 114 -0.34 -12.15 -1.44
CA LEU A 114 -1.37 -11.87 -0.46
C LEU A 114 -2.67 -12.63 -0.80
N ASP A 115 -3.41 -13.03 0.19
CA ASP A 115 -4.77 -13.47 -0.01
C ASP A 115 -5.67 -12.30 -0.45
N PHE A 116 -6.97 -12.54 -0.58
CA PHE A 116 -7.87 -11.50 -1.09
C PHE A 116 -8.17 -10.43 -0.05
N ALA A 117 -8.35 -10.83 1.22
CA ALA A 117 -8.65 -9.91 2.31
C ALA A 117 -7.41 -9.04 2.64
N GLU A 118 -6.23 -9.66 2.73
CA GLU A 118 -4.96 -8.95 2.91
C GLU A 118 -4.74 -7.90 1.81
N LEU A 119 -5.09 -8.24 0.57
CA LEU A 119 -4.95 -7.32 -0.56
C LEU A 119 -5.93 -6.15 -0.48
N VAL A 120 -7.16 -6.37 -0.01
CA VAL A 120 -8.13 -5.30 0.26
C VAL A 120 -7.62 -4.39 1.37
N LEU A 121 -7.18 -4.96 2.51
CA LEU A 121 -6.60 -4.21 3.63
C LEU A 121 -5.40 -3.35 3.18
N LEU A 122 -4.52 -3.94 2.35
CA LEU A 122 -3.39 -3.22 1.78
C LEU A 122 -3.85 -2.05 0.88
N GLY A 123 -4.87 -2.26 0.08
CA GLY A 123 -5.47 -1.21 -0.76
C GLY A 123 -5.94 -0.02 0.07
N TYR A 124 -6.63 -0.28 1.18
CA TYR A 124 -7.03 0.75 2.14
C TYR A 124 -5.85 1.49 2.76
N GLU A 125 -4.83 0.76 3.26
CA GLU A 125 -3.65 1.36 3.88
C GLU A 125 -2.96 2.35 2.95
N ILE A 126 -2.69 1.95 1.70
CA ILE A 126 -1.91 2.79 0.77
C ILE A 126 -2.71 3.96 0.17
N THR A 127 -4.04 3.90 0.23
CA THR A 127 -4.95 5.00 -0.17
C THR A 127 -5.50 5.78 1.01
N GLY A 128 -5.27 5.31 2.24
CA GLY A 128 -5.69 5.92 3.48
C GLY A 128 -4.75 7.03 3.96
N SER A 129 -5.19 7.72 5.01
CA SER A 129 -4.45 8.82 5.66
C SER A 129 -3.67 8.36 6.90
N TYR A 130 -3.22 7.12 6.92
CA TYR A 130 -2.39 6.53 7.97
C TYR A 130 -1.29 5.64 7.40
N ARG A 131 -0.31 5.30 8.23
CA ARG A 131 0.73 4.29 7.96
C ARG A 131 0.88 3.39 9.16
N LEU A 132 1.03 2.09 8.91
CA LEU A 132 1.38 1.13 9.96
C LEU A 132 2.80 1.39 10.45
N ASP A 133 2.98 1.37 11.76
CA ASP A 133 4.27 1.47 12.43
C ASP A 133 4.31 0.58 13.67
N SER A 134 5.04 -0.52 13.57
CA SER A 134 5.20 -1.48 14.68
C SER A 134 5.95 -0.90 15.88
N ASN A 135 6.59 0.26 15.74
CA ASN A 135 7.32 0.92 16.82
C ASN A 135 6.48 1.97 17.55
N SER A 136 5.33 2.34 17.01
CA SER A 136 4.42 3.26 17.68
C SER A 136 3.52 2.52 18.65
N GLU A 137 3.16 3.14 19.76
CA GLU A 137 2.24 2.58 20.77
C GLU A 137 0.87 2.24 20.16
N GLN A 138 0.40 3.06 19.23
CA GLN A 138 -0.87 2.85 18.52
C GLN A 138 -0.77 1.88 17.34
N GLY A 139 0.44 1.44 16.95
CA GLY A 139 0.66 0.60 15.78
C GLY A 139 0.58 1.33 14.44
N PHE A 140 0.32 2.64 14.42
CA PHE A 140 0.22 3.47 13.21
C PHE A 140 0.42 4.96 13.53
N PHE A 141 0.55 5.78 12.48
CA PHE A 141 0.58 7.24 12.57
C PHE A 141 -0.15 7.88 11.37
N SER A 142 -0.62 9.10 11.53
CA SER A 142 -1.24 9.87 10.45
C SER A 142 -0.21 10.22 9.37
N SER A 143 -0.58 9.99 8.12
CA SER A 143 0.29 10.22 6.96
C SER A 143 -0.57 10.46 5.71
N PRO A 144 -0.14 11.29 4.77
CA PRO A 144 -0.83 11.40 3.50
C PRO A 144 -0.92 10.06 2.76
N PRO A 145 -1.94 9.83 1.92
CA PRO A 145 -2.04 8.67 1.06
C PRO A 145 -0.77 8.49 0.21
N LEU A 146 -0.30 7.25 0.07
CA LEU A 146 0.83 6.94 -0.84
C LEU A 146 0.43 7.07 -2.31
N VAL A 147 -0.83 6.81 -2.59
CA VAL A 147 -1.37 6.73 -3.95
C VAL A 147 -2.87 6.95 -3.92
N THR A 148 -3.44 7.42 -5.03
CA THR A 148 -4.89 7.54 -5.18
C THR A 148 -5.50 6.20 -5.63
N HIS A 149 -6.76 5.97 -5.28
CA HIS A 149 -7.52 4.80 -5.76
C HIS A 149 -7.55 4.72 -7.30
N SER A 150 -7.70 5.86 -7.98
CA SER A 150 -7.67 5.93 -9.45
C SER A 150 -6.34 5.50 -10.05
N ALA A 151 -5.21 5.84 -9.41
CA ALA A 151 -3.90 5.38 -9.86
C ALA A 151 -3.72 3.86 -9.68
N LEU A 152 -4.27 3.27 -8.60
CA LEU A 152 -4.31 1.82 -8.41
C LEU A 152 -5.16 1.13 -9.49
N LEU A 153 -6.32 1.68 -9.81
CA LEU A 153 -7.17 1.15 -10.89
C LEU A 153 -6.45 1.22 -12.24
N SER A 154 -5.79 2.35 -12.53
CA SER A 154 -5.08 2.54 -13.79
C SER A 154 -4.00 1.47 -14.03
N ILE A 155 -3.14 1.21 -13.05
CA ILE A 155 -2.11 0.18 -13.19
C ILE A 155 -2.70 -1.23 -13.19
N SER A 156 -3.74 -1.49 -12.37
CA SER A 156 -4.42 -2.78 -12.31
C SER A 156 -5.23 -3.11 -13.56
N SER A 157 -5.47 -2.13 -14.43
CA SER A 157 -6.10 -2.31 -15.74
C SER A 157 -5.11 -2.78 -16.83
N GLN A 158 -3.81 -2.78 -16.53
CA GLN A 158 -2.78 -3.25 -17.45
C GLN A 158 -2.72 -4.79 -17.42
N GLY A 159 -3.53 -5.44 -18.26
CA GLY A 159 -3.76 -6.89 -18.23
C GLY A 159 -2.52 -7.78 -18.44
N TYR A 160 -1.41 -7.21 -18.92
CA TYR A 160 -0.13 -7.93 -19.06
C TYR A 160 0.64 -8.06 -17.72
N LEU A 161 0.25 -7.31 -16.67
CA LEU A 161 0.89 -7.42 -15.36
C LEU A 161 0.35 -8.62 -14.59
N PHE A 162 1.25 -9.48 -14.15
CA PHE A 162 0.87 -10.61 -13.32
C PHE A 162 0.35 -10.12 -11.95
N GLY A 163 -0.86 -10.55 -11.58
CA GLY A 163 -1.56 -10.08 -10.39
C GLY A 163 -2.58 -8.95 -10.64
N ALA A 164 -2.57 -8.28 -11.81
CA ALA A 164 -3.42 -7.15 -12.11
C ALA A 164 -4.93 -7.45 -11.97
N ASN A 165 -5.39 -8.61 -12.44
CA ASN A 165 -6.79 -9.01 -12.32
C ASN A 165 -7.24 -9.17 -10.86
N LYS A 166 -6.42 -9.79 -10.02
CA LYS A 166 -6.70 -9.93 -8.58
C LYS A 166 -6.68 -8.58 -7.90
N ALA A 167 -5.69 -7.73 -8.21
CA ALA A 167 -5.58 -6.37 -7.70
C ALA A 167 -6.83 -5.55 -8.04
N ARG A 168 -7.24 -5.53 -9.32
CA ARG A 168 -8.43 -4.83 -9.78
C ARG A 168 -9.71 -5.32 -9.09
N ASN A 169 -9.84 -6.65 -8.88
CA ASN A 169 -11.00 -7.20 -8.18
C ASN A 169 -11.02 -6.80 -6.70
N ALA A 170 -9.86 -6.74 -6.03
CA ALA A 170 -9.76 -6.30 -4.65
C ALA A 170 -10.14 -4.81 -4.49
N LEU A 171 -9.75 -3.97 -5.44
CA LEU A 171 -10.07 -2.53 -5.42
C LEU A 171 -11.58 -2.23 -5.48
N ARG A 172 -12.41 -3.18 -5.89
CA ARG A 172 -13.88 -3.03 -5.82
C ARG A 172 -14.40 -2.98 -4.39
N PHE A 173 -13.58 -3.36 -3.41
CA PHE A 173 -13.90 -3.39 -1.98
C PHE A 173 -13.04 -2.39 -1.18
N VAL A 174 -12.43 -1.43 -1.86
CA VAL A 174 -11.62 -0.37 -1.24
C VAL A 174 -12.29 0.97 -1.46
N SER A 175 -12.66 1.64 -0.37
CA SER A 175 -13.08 3.04 -0.35
C SER A 175 -11.91 3.93 0.08
N SER A 176 -11.84 5.14 -0.47
CA SER A 176 -10.80 6.11 -0.04
C SER A 176 -11.18 6.76 1.29
N GLY A 177 -10.18 7.26 2.02
CA GLY A 177 -10.40 8.12 3.18
C GLY A 177 -10.33 7.42 4.53
N SER A 178 -9.92 6.14 4.60
CA SER A 178 -9.64 5.50 5.90
C SER A 178 -8.53 6.25 6.64
N ALA A 179 -8.73 6.53 7.91
CA ALA A 179 -7.80 7.25 8.77
C ALA A 179 -7.15 6.36 9.85
N SER A 180 -7.60 5.12 9.99
CA SER A 180 -7.05 4.18 10.95
C SER A 180 -7.10 2.72 10.45
N PRO A 181 -6.24 1.83 11.01
CA PRO A 181 -6.30 0.40 10.71
C PRO A 181 -7.65 -0.23 11.07
N MET A 182 -8.29 0.23 12.15
CA MET A 182 -9.55 -0.36 12.61
C MET A 182 -10.73 0.03 11.70
N GLU A 183 -10.81 1.27 11.24
CA GLU A 183 -11.78 1.66 10.20
C GLU A 183 -11.59 0.81 8.95
N THR A 184 -10.33 0.57 8.54
CA THR A 184 -10.00 -0.31 7.41
C THR A 184 -10.51 -1.73 7.62
N VAL A 185 -10.31 -2.31 8.81
CA VAL A 185 -10.77 -3.67 9.15
C VAL A 185 -12.29 -3.73 9.11
N LEU A 186 -12.99 -2.77 9.71
CA LEU A 186 -14.45 -2.72 9.73
C LEU A 186 -15.03 -2.56 8.31
N ALA A 187 -14.50 -1.60 7.52
CA ALA A 187 -14.91 -1.40 6.13
C ALA A 187 -14.71 -2.65 5.28
N THR A 188 -13.58 -3.34 5.45
CA THR A 188 -13.28 -4.60 4.77
C THR A 188 -14.26 -5.69 5.18
N LEU A 189 -14.48 -5.88 6.48
CA LEU A 189 -15.38 -6.90 7.01
C LEU A 189 -16.82 -6.69 6.51
N PHE A 190 -17.32 -5.47 6.54
CA PHE A 190 -18.67 -5.17 6.10
C PHE A 190 -18.85 -5.32 4.58
N SER A 191 -17.86 -4.91 3.78
CA SER A 191 -18.01 -4.82 2.33
C SER A 191 -17.62 -6.09 1.58
N MET A 192 -16.69 -6.88 2.11
CA MET A 192 -16.27 -8.12 1.43
C MET A 192 -17.44 -9.11 1.27
N PRO A 193 -17.44 -9.90 0.18
CA PRO A 193 -18.47 -10.93 -0.04
C PRO A 193 -18.50 -11.97 1.09
N LYS A 194 -19.69 -12.47 1.41
CA LYS A 194 -19.90 -13.53 2.40
C LYS A 194 -19.03 -14.77 2.12
N ALA A 195 -18.89 -15.15 0.86
CA ALA A 195 -18.03 -16.27 0.43
C ALA A 195 -16.53 -16.03 0.71
N LYS A 196 -16.13 -14.82 1.08
CA LYS A 196 -14.76 -14.43 1.46
C LYS A 196 -14.65 -13.97 2.91
N GLY A 197 -15.66 -14.25 3.73
CA GLY A 197 -15.65 -13.94 5.16
C GLY A 197 -16.19 -12.56 5.52
N GLY A 198 -16.74 -11.78 4.58
CA GLY A 198 -17.37 -10.49 4.85
C GLY A 198 -18.89 -10.58 4.96
N TYR A 199 -19.54 -9.44 5.16
CA TYR A 199 -21.00 -9.31 5.25
C TYR A 199 -21.67 -9.00 3.90
N GLY A 200 -20.92 -8.55 2.90
CA GLY A 200 -21.44 -8.23 1.56
C GLY A 200 -22.29 -6.96 1.50
N LEU A 201 -22.07 -6.02 2.42
CA LEU A 201 -22.74 -4.72 2.41
C LEU A 201 -22.15 -3.81 1.32
N PRO A 202 -22.88 -2.78 0.88
CA PRO A 202 -22.30 -1.74 0.02
C PRO A 202 -21.07 -1.10 0.66
N LEU A 203 -20.19 -0.51 -0.16
CA LEU A 203 -19.04 0.24 0.35
C LEU A 203 -19.48 1.46 1.15
N PRO A 204 -18.99 1.66 2.38
CA PRO A 204 -19.25 2.89 3.12
C PRO A 204 -18.44 4.06 2.57
N GLN A 205 -18.93 5.26 2.79
CA GLN A 205 -18.11 6.47 2.77
C GLN A 205 -17.33 6.53 4.08
N LEU A 206 -16.00 6.70 3.99
CA LEU A 206 -15.15 6.74 5.17
C LEU A 206 -14.85 8.17 5.58
N ASN A 207 -14.90 8.41 6.89
CA ASN A 207 -14.63 9.72 7.48
C ASN A 207 -15.49 10.85 6.86
N ALA A 208 -16.72 10.52 6.53
CA ALA A 208 -17.65 11.45 5.92
C ALA A 208 -18.06 12.55 6.90
N THR A 209 -18.03 13.79 6.43
CA THR A 209 -18.56 14.91 7.20
C THR A 209 -20.05 15.06 6.93
N ILE A 210 -20.86 15.03 7.99
CA ILE A 210 -22.29 15.25 7.96
C ILE A 210 -22.57 16.64 8.50
N GLU A 211 -23.22 17.48 7.72
CA GLU A 211 -23.67 18.80 8.19
C GLU A 211 -24.94 18.68 9.00
N VAL A 212 -24.96 19.28 10.18
CA VAL A 212 -26.10 19.30 11.08
C VAL A 212 -27.00 20.51 10.74
N PRO A 213 -28.31 20.32 10.55
CA PRO A 213 -29.23 21.43 10.35
C PRO A 213 -29.20 22.43 11.50
N LYS A 214 -29.38 23.74 11.20
CA LYS A 214 -29.26 24.82 12.20
C LYS A 214 -30.17 24.63 13.43
N GLY A 215 -31.33 23.98 13.26
CA GLY A 215 -32.27 23.69 14.36
C GLY A 215 -31.72 22.69 15.38
N ASP A 216 -30.78 21.84 14.99
CA ASP A 216 -30.33 20.68 15.79
C ASP A 216 -28.93 20.87 16.38
N TRP A 217 -28.27 22.02 16.17
CA TRP A 217 -26.91 22.29 16.65
C TRP A 217 -26.72 22.12 18.16
N ARG A 218 -27.76 22.40 18.94
CA ARG A 218 -27.71 22.24 20.40
C ARG A 218 -27.74 20.78 20.81
N VAL A 219 -28.46 19.94 20.09
CA VAL A 219 -28.59 18.52 20.36
C VAL A 219 -27.35 17.76 19.87
N ALA A 220 -26.83 18.15 18.71
CA ALA A 220 -25.67 17.51 18.09
C ALA A 220 -24.32 18.04 18.62
N TYR A 221 -24.34 19.00 19.57
CA TYR A 221 -23.13 19.65 20.12
C TYR A 221 -22.21 20.27 19.05
N GLY A 222 -22.72 20.58 17.84
CA GLY A 222 -21.90 21.17 16.78
C GLY A 222 -22.64 21.36 15.47
N ARG A 223 -21.90 21.95 14.50
CA ARG A 223 -22.42 22.21 13.15
C ARG A 223 -22.11 21.07 12.17
N GLN A 224 -21.14 20.26 12.50
CA GLN A 224 -20.65 19.15 11.68
C GLN A 224 -20.36 17.97 12.58
N PHE A 225 -20.61 16.79 12.04
CA PHE A 225 -20.28 15.52 12.67
C PHE A 225 -19.46 14.70 11.65
N ARG A 226 -18.40 14.06 12.10
CA ARG A 226 -17.58 13.18 11.26
C ARG A 226 -17.97 11.74 11.59
N CYS A 227 -18.30 10.98 10.58
CA CYS A 227 -18.70 9.59 10.68
C CYS A 227 -17.62 8.68 10.13
N ASP A 228 -17.14 7.70 10.88
CA ASP A 228 -16.07 6.79 10.43
C ASP A 228 -16.53 5.96 9.23
N LEU A 229 -17.71 5.33 9.31
CA LEU A 229 -18.31 4.59 8.21
C LEU A 229 -19.76 5.03 8.00
N LEU A 230 -20.05 5.67 6.89
CA LEU A 230 -21.37 6.18 6.54
C LEU A 230 -21.98 5.43 5.35
N TRP A 231 -23.19 4.89 5.52
CA TRP A 231 -24.07 4.43 4.47
C TRP A 231 -25.24 5.43 4.33
N SER A 232 -25.03 6.46 3.51
CA SER A 232 -26.01 7.56 3.38
C SER A 232 -27.38 7.11 2.88
N GLU A 233 -27.46 6.12 1.99
CA GLU A 233 -28.72 5.56 1.51
C GLU A 233 -29.53 4.85 2.62
N ALA A 234 -28.82 4.28 3.60
CA ALA A 234 -29.43 3.61 4.76
C ALA A 234 -29.59 4.53 5.98
N ASN A 235 -29.12 5.79 5.91
CA ASN A 235 -29.01 6.70 7.05
C ASN A 235 -28.30 6.05 8.25
N LEU A 236 -27.26 5.25 7.98
CA LEU A 236 -26.51 4.50 8.99
C LEU A 236 -25.10 5.03 9.10
N CYS A 237 -24.73 5.42 10.31
CA CYS A 237 -23.37 5.75 10.71
C CYS A 237 -22.84 4.69 11.68
N VAL A 238 -21.61 4.26 11.49
CA VAL A 238 -20.90 3.38 12.43
C VAL A 238 -19.61 4.09 12.82
N GLU A 239 -19.37 4.21 14.13
CA GLU A 239 -18.17 4.76 14.75
C GLU A 239 -17.35 3.62 15.33
N TYR A 240 -16.02 3.72 15.20
CA TYR A 240 -15.09 2.87 15.95
C TYR A 240 -14.62 3.62 17.19
N ASP A 241 -15.15 3.22 18.32
CA ASP A 241 -14.74 3.76 19.61
C ASP A 241 -13.57 2.93 20.18
N SER A 242 -12.49 3.59 20.57
CA SER A 242 -11.29 2.96 21.10
C SER A 242 -11.06 3.36 22.54
N ASP A 243 -10.91 2.38 23.44
CA ASP A 243 -10.58 2.62 24.85
C ASP A 243 -9.28 3.42 25.06
N MET A 244 -8.45 3.60 24.02
CA MET A 244 -7.21 4.35 24.10
C MET A 244 -7.41 5.89 24.11
N PHE A 245 -8.63 6.38 23.87
CA PHE A 245 -8.95 7.81 23.81
C PHE A 245 -9.94 8.28 24.87
N HIS A 246 -10.22 7.45 25.88
CA HIS A 246 -11.07 7.75 27.04
C HIS A 246 -10.28 7.87 28.33
#